data_dcdce19091cacc4b479fb47203d9597f
#
_entry.id   dcdce19091cacc4b479fb47203d9597f
#
_cell.length_a   1.000
_cell.length_b   1.000
_cell.length_c   1.000
_cell.angle_alpha   90.00
_cell.angle_beta   90.00
_cell.angle_gamma   90.00
#
_symmetry.space_group_name_H-M   'P 1'
#
loop_
_entity.id
_entity.type
_entity.pdbx_description
1 polymer ?
#
loop_
_entity_poly.entity_id
_entity_poly.type
_entity_poly.pdbx_seq_one_letter_code
_entity_poly.pdbx_strand_id
1 'polypeptide(L)'
;MKASKNVCFYPGFTVRQPKGLVIEEGVSIGPKCLLDARRGLTIHKNAVIAYESIIWTLNHDYNDIHFKGKGAPTEIGEYAWICSRSIILPGVKIGKGAIVASGAIVTKDVPNFAIVGGVPAKIIGYREEKDYQYGYHHKNDTCLLYTSDA
;
A
#
# COMPACT_ATOMS: atom_id res chain seq x y z
N MET A 1 4.14 -4.53 14.61
CA MET A 1 4.06 -4.95 13.20
C MET A 1 3.91 -6.46 13.13
N LYS A 2 2.95 -6.92 12.38
CA LYS A 2 2.82 -8.33 12.03
C LYS A 2 3.18 -8.48 10.56
N ALA A 3 4.34 -8.99 10.26
CA ALA A 3 4.76 -9.29 8.90
C ALA A 3 4.92 -10.81 8.75
N SER A 4 4.33 -11.35 7.70
CA SER A 4 4.46 -12.76 7.35
C SER A 4 5.87 -13.08 6.84
N LYS A 5 6.15 -14.35 6.67
CA LYS A 5 7.37 -14.80 5.97
C LYS A 5 7.31 -14.33 4.50
N ASN A 6 8.45 -14.21 3.86
CA ASN A 6 8.55 -13.83 2.44
C ASN A 6 7.95 -12.45 2.14
N VAL A 7 8.20 -11.48 2.99
CA VAL A 7 7.94 -10.06 2.73
C VAL A 7 9.26 -9.39 2.40
N CYS A 8 9.28 -8.63 1.31
CA CYS A 8 10.45 -7.87 0.92
C CYS A 8 10.32 -6.40 1.30
N PHE A 9 11.30 -5.90 2.00
CA PHE A 9 11.43 -4.48 2.30
C PHE A 9 12.67 -3.91 1.62
N TYR A 10 12.48 -2.94 0.75
CA TYR A 10 13.60 -2.17 0.20
C TYR A 10 14.01 -1.05 1.14
N PRO A 11 15.28 -0.58 1.08
CA PRO A 11 15.80 0.41 2.01
C PRO A 11 15.03 1.74 2.00
N GLY A 12 15.03 2.41 3.14
CA GLY A 12 14.50 3.75 3.28
C GLY A 12 12.99 3.84 3.54
N PHE A 13 12.30 2.73 3.71
CA PHE A 13 10.90 2.77 4.10
C PHE A 13 10.73 3.30 5.53
N THR A 14 9.59 3.92 5.79
CA THR A 14 9.21 4.44 7.11
C THR A 14 7.86 3.88 7.51
N VAL A 15 7.74 3.44 8.76
CA VAL A 15 6.47 2.99 9.32
C VAL A 15 6.10 3.87 10.52
N ARG A 16 4.90 4.45 10.48
CA ARG A 16 4.33 5.15 11.63
C ARG A 16 3.42 4.19 12.38
N GLN A 17 3.63 4.06 13.69
CA GLN A 17 2.88 3.18 14.59
C GLN A 17 2.89 1.71 14.12
N PRO A 18 4.04 1.03 14.15
CA PRO A 18 4.16 -0.34 13.61
C PRO A 18 3.18 -1.36 14.17
N LYS A 19 2.69 -1.14 15.38
CA LYS A 19 1.70 -2.04 16.00
C LYS A 19 0.41 -2.20 15.19
N GLY A 20 0.06 -1.19 14.40
CA GLY A 20 -1.14 -1.20 13.55
C GLY A 20 -0.92 -1.78 12.16
N LEU A 21 0.29 -2.21 11.83
CA LEU A 21 0.64 -2.69 10.50
C LEU A 21 0.59 -4.21 10.44
N VAL A 22 -0.19 -4.73 9.47
CA VAL A 22 -0.26 -6.15 9.12
C VAL A 22 0.14 -6.30 7.66
N ILE A 23 1.15 -7.12 7.39
CA ILE A 23 1.61 -7.42 6.03
C ILE A 23 1.58 -8.93 5.82
N GLU A 24 0.84 -9.36 4.83
CA GLU A 24 0.72 -10.77 4.48
C GLU A 24 1.88 -11.23 3.57
N GLU A 25 1.94 -12.53 3.33
CA GLU A 25 3.04 -13.14 2.58
C GLU A 25 3.15 -12.63 1.13
N GLY A 26 4.35 -12.65 0.61
CA GLY A 26 4.64 -12.31 -0.79
C GLY A 26 4.59 -10.83 -1.12
N VAL A 27 4.35 -9.97 -0.14
CA VAL A 27 4.29 -8.52 -0.34
C VAL A 27 5.69 -7.93 -0.55
N SER A 28 5.78 -6.96 -1.43
CA SER A 28 6.99 -6.18 -1.68
C SER A 28 6.73 -4.70 -1.35
N ILE A 29 7.58 -4.13 -0.50
CA ILE A 29 7.54 -2.71 -0.14
C ILE A 29 8.76 -2.02 -0.73
N GLY A 30 8.55 -1.16 -1.70
CA GLY A 30 9.60 -0.47 -2.43
C GLY A 30 10.39 0.55 -1.61
N PRO A 31 11.48 1.06 -2.18
CA PRO A 31 12.34 2.02 -1.49
C PRO A 31 11.61 3.29 -1.11
N LYS A 32 11.92 3.83 0.06
CA LYS A 32 11.42 5.12 0.55
C LYS A 32 9.89 5.24 0.60
N CYS A 33 9.18 4.13 0.74
CA CYS A 33 7.75 4.16 1.02
C CYS A 33 7.47 4.64 2.44
N LEU A 34 6.34 5.33 2.62
CA LEU A 34 5.84 5.68 3.95
C LEU A 34 4.53 4.94 4.20
N LEU A 35 4.53 4.14 5.26
CA LEU A 35 3.37 3.34 5.67
C LEU A 35 2.87 3.88 7.02
N ASP A 36 1.72 4.54 6.99
CA ASP A 36 1.08 5.03 8.21
C ASP A 36 0.06 4.03 8.72
N ALA A 37 0.30 3.45 9.87
CA ALA A 37 -0.56 2.44 10.47
C ALA A 37 -1.24 2.91 11.77
N ARG A 38 -1.31 4.22 12.00
CA ARG A 38 -1.88 4.79 13.23
C ARG A 38 -3.35 4.42 13.43
N ARG A 39 -4.10 4.18 12.37
CA ARG A 39 -5.51 3.72 12.41
C ARG A 39 -5.69 2.31 11.85
N GLY A 40 -4.60 1.60 11.63
CA GLY A 40 -4.60 0.26 11.06
C GLY A 40 -4.35 0.23 9.55
N LEU A 41 -3.32 -0.47 9.13
CA LEU A 41 -3.00 -0.70 7.73
C LEU A 41 -2.78 -2.19 7.51
N THR A 42 -3.55 -2.77 6.60
CA THR A 42 -3.38 -4.16 6.18
C THR A 42 -3.00 -4.21 4.71
N ILE A 43 -1.92 -4.90 4.42
CA ILE A 43 -1.45 -5.15 3.06
C ILE A 43 -1.54 -6.65 2.81
N HIS A 44 -2.45 -7.03 1.91
CA HIS A 44 -2.78 -8.42 1.63
C HIS A 44 -1.77 -9.08 0.70
N LYS A 45 -1.89 -10.40 0.57
CA LYS A 45 -0.94 -11.28 -0.14
C LYS A 45 -0.51 -10.74 -1.50
N ASN A 46 0.78 -10.81 -1.75
CA ASN A 46 1.36 -10.55 -3.08
C ASN A 46 1.11 -9.15 -3.63
N ALA A 47 0.70 -8.20 -2.80
CA ALA A 47 0.62 -6.80 -3.20
C ALA A 47 2.02 -6.21 -3.41
N VAL A 48 2.12 -5.27 -4.32
CA VAL A 48 3.38 -4.57 -4.64
C VAL A 48 3.19 -3.09 -4.39
N ILE A 49 3.99 -2.54 -3.49
CA ILE A 49 4.03 -1.11 -3.20
C ILE A 49 5.34 -0.57 -3.77
N ALA A 50 5.24 0.27 -4.78
CA ALA A 50 6.42 0.75 -5.50
C ALA A 50 7.04 1.99 -4.84
N TYR A 51 8.15 2.42 -5.37
CA TYR A 51 9.03 3.47 -4.90
C TYR A 51 8.31 4.76 -4.49
N GLU A 52 8.65 5.27 -3.30
CA GLU A 52 8.12 6.54 -2.75
C GLU A 52 6.60 6.63 -2.63
N SER A 53 5.89 5.51 -2.62
CA SER A 53 4.45 5.54 -2.36
C SER A 53 4.16 5.85 -0.90
N ILE A 54 3.05 6.52 -0.66
CA ILE A 54 2.62 6.93 0.68
C ILE A 54 1.23 6.36 0.94
N ILE A 55 1.07 5.66 2.06
CA ILE A 55 -0.23 5.14 2.49
C ILE A 55 -0.57 5.76 3.84
N TRP A 56 -1.64 6.53 3.87
CA TRP A 56 -2.14 7.20 5.06
C TRP A 56 -3.30 6.45 5.70
N THR A 57 -3.41 6.53 7.02
CA THR A 57 -4.58 6.09 7.78
C THR A 57 -5.14 7.21 8.67
N LEU A 58 -4.43 8.32 8.80
CA LEU A 58 -4.82 9.43 9.67
C LEU A 58 -4.47 10.77 9.04
N ASN A 59 -5.47 11.62 8.96
CA ASN A 59 -5.37 13.05 8.66
C ASN A 59 -5.92 13.87 9.82
N HIS A 60 -6.30 15.10 9.57
CA HIS A 60 -6.94 15.99 10.52
C HIS A 60 -8.29 16.45 9.99
N ASP A 61 -9.20 16.73 10.90
CA ASP A 61 -10.43 17.45 10.59
C ASP A 61 -10.11 18.97 10.57
N TYR A 62 -9.99 19.52 9.37
CA TYR A 62 -9.63 20.92 9.20
C TYR A 62 -10.75 21.89 9.60
N ASN A 63 -11.96 21.40 9.86
CA ASN A 63 -13.07 22.19 10.40
C ASN A 63 -13.19 22.06 11.92
N ASP A 64 -12.42 21.21 12.55
CA ASP A 64 -12.39 21.09 14.00
C ASP A 64 -11.52 22.21 14.60
N ILE A 65 -12.04 22.91 15.59
CA ILE A 65 -11.33 24.03 16.23
C ILE A 65 -10.02 23.61 16.92
N HIS A 66 -9.87 22.34 17.24
CA HIS A 66 -8.66 21.76 17.81
C HIS A 66 -7.85 20.96 16.80
N PHE A 67 -8.24 21.00 15.51
CA PHE A 67 -7.55 20.26 14.45
C PHE A 67 -7.34 18.80 14.79
N LYS A 68 -8.34 18.17 15.37
CA LYS A 68 -8.21 16.79 15.84
C LYS A 68 -7.97 15.79 14.71
N GLY A 69 -7.35 14.68 15.06
CA GLY A 69 -7.10 13.58 14.11
C GLY A 69 -8.40 12.97 13.60
N LYS A 70 -8.44 12.70 12.30
CA LYS A 70 -9.53 12.03 11.60
C LYS A 70 -8.96 10.99 10.65
N GLY A 71 -9.42 9.76 10.77
CA GLY A 71 -8.91 8.68 9.92
C GLY A 71 -9.70 7.40 10.11
N ALA A 72 -9.27 6.39 9.36
CA ALA A 72 -9.86 5.06 9.37
C ALA A 72 -8.84 4.05 8.84
N PRO A 73 -9.04 2.75 9.09
CA PRO A 73 -8.17 1.72 8.54
C PRO A 73 -8.12 1.76 7.02
N THR A 74 -6.93 1.56 6.48
CA THR A 74 -6.68 1.46 5.03
C THR A 74 -6.28 0.02 4.70
N GLU A 75 -6.76 -0.49 3.57
CA GLU A 75 -6.45 -1.83 3.11
C GLU A 75 -5.95 -1.84 1.67
N ILE A 76 -4.91 -2.62 1.41
CA ILE A 76 -4.40 -2.88 0.07
C ILE A 76 -4.69 -4.34 -0.25
N GLY A 77 -5.49 -4.58 -1.28
CA GLY A 77 -5.96 -5.92 -1.65
C GLY A 77 -4.87 -6.82 -2.22
N GLU A 78 -5.15 -8.12 -2.25
CA GLU A 78 -4.25 -9.12 -2.82
C GLU A 78 -3.90 -8.77 -4.27
N TYR A 79 -2.64 -8.96 -4.65
CA TYR A 79 -2.15 -8.68 -6.00
C TYR A 79 -2.36 -7.23 -6.48
N ALA A 80 -2.72 -6.32 -5.61
CA ALA A 80 -2.78 -4.90 -5.97
C ALA A 80 -1.37 -4.36 -6.26
N TRP A 81 -1.28 -3.46 -7.21
CA TRP A 81 -0.05 -2.78 -7.53
C TRP A 81 -0.20 -1.27 -7.33
N ILE A 82 0.47 -0.76 -6.32
CA ILE A 82 0.55 0.67 -6.04
C ILE A 82 1.81 1.18 -6.72
N CYS A 83 1.66 1.85 -7.85
CA CYS A 83 2.79 2.34 -8.63
C CYS A 83 3.48 3.51 -7.93
N SER A 84 4.68 3.84 -8.40
CA SER A 84 5.58 4.80 -7.76
C SER A 84 4.94 6.16 -7.50
N ARG A 85 5.26 6.75 -6.35
CA ARG A 85 4.83 8.10 -5.95
C ARG A 85 3.32 8.30 -5.89
N SER A 86 2.58 7.24 -5.68
CA SER A 86 1.14 7.32 -5.43
C SER A 86 0.87 7.63 -3.96
N ILE A 87 -0.28 8.24 -3.69
CA ILE A 87 -0.73 8.54 -2.34
C ILE A 87 -2.11 7.91 -2.13
N ILE A 88 -2.23 7.08 -1.11
CA ILE A 88 -3.50 6.48 -0.70
C ILE A 88 -3.97 7.20 0.55
N LEU A 89 -5.18 7.77 0.51
CA LEU A 89 -5.73 8.53 1.62
C LEU A 89 -6.37 7.63 2.69
N PRO A 90 -6.55 8.17 3.92
CA PRO A 90 -7.10 7.39 5.04
C PRO A 90 -8.45 6.73 4.74
N GLY A 91 -8.60 5.48 5.14
CA GLY A 91 -9.85 4.74 5.02
C GLY A 91 -10.13 4.14 3.64
N VAL A 92 -9.26 4.37 2.66
CA VAL A 92 -9.44 3.83 1.31
C VAL A 92 -9.16 2.33 1.29
N LYS A 93 -9.99 1.58 0.58
CA LYS A 93 -9.80 0.16 0.28
C LYS A 93 -9.45 0.00 -1.19
N ILE A 94 -8.26 -0.55 -1.42
CA ILE A 94 -7.81 -0.92 -2.77
C ILE A 94 -8.19 -2.37 -3.01
N GLY A 95 -8.97 -2.62 -4.04
CA GLY A 95 -9.48 -3.95 -4.35
C GLY A 95 -8.41 -4.93 -4.82
N LYS A 96 -8.75 -6.22 -4.78
CA LYS A 96 -7.89 -7.30 -5.29
C LYS A 96 -7.49 -7.03 -6.74
N GLY A 97 -6.22 -7.18 -7.05
CA GLY A 97 -5.70 -7.01 -8.41
C GLY A 97 -5.78 -5.60 -8.97
N ALA A 98 -6.23 -4.62 -8.19
CA ALA A 98 -6.31 -3.23 -8.65
C ALA A 98 -4.93 -2.63 -8.89
N ILE A 99 -4.86 -1.66 -9.79
CA ILE A 99 -3.64 -0.92 -10.09
C ILE A 99 -3.87 0.56 -9.82
N VAL A 100 -2.98 1.15 -9.06
CA VAL A 100 -2.93 2.59 -8.84
C VAL A 100 -1.77 3.14 -9.67
N ALA A 101 -2.07 3.91 -10.70
CA ALA A 101 -1.06 4.45 -11.60
C ALA A 101 -0.11 5.41 -10.88
N SER A 102 1.11 5.53 -11.39
CA SER A 102 2.14 6.39 -10.80
C SER A 102 1.66 7.83 -10.62
N GLY A 103 1.95 8.40 -9.47
CA GLY A 103 1.58 9.78 -9.15
C GLY A 103 0.11 10.01 -8.83
N ALA A 104 -0.72 8.98 -8.81
CA ALA A 104 -2.14 9.12 -8.48
C ALA A 104 -2.35 9.44 -7.00
N ILE A 105 -3.41 10.18 -6.70
CA ILE A 105 -3.87 10.41 -5.33
C ILE A 105 -5.26 9.80 -5.19
N VAL A 106 -5.33 8.69 -4.46
CA VAL A 106 -6.56 7.90 -4.32
C VAL A 106 -7.35 8.38 -3.12
N THR A 107 -8.54 8.90 -3.37
CA THR A 107 -9.44 9.50 -2.38
C THR A 107 -10.66 8.64 -2.07
N LYS A 108 -10.94 7.62 -2.88
CA LYS A 108 -12.10 6.72 -2.78
C LYS A 108 -11.68 5.27 -2.97
N ASP A 109 -12.50 4.35 -2.49
CA ASP A 109 -12.29 2.93 -2.69
C ASP A 109 -12.13 2.58 -4.17
N VAL A 110 -11.24 1.63 -4.44
CA VAL A 110 -10.94 1.18 -5.80
C VAL A 110 -11.48 -0.24 -5.96
N PRO A 111 -12.35 -0.48 -6.94
CA PRO A 111 -12.89 -1.82 -7.20
C PRO A 111 -11.81 -2.84 -7.57
N ASN A 112 -12.12 -4.12 -7.38
CA ASN A 112 -11.25 -5.21 -7.81
C ASN A 112 -10.88 -5.06 -9.28
N PHE A 113 -9.61 -5.26 -9.61
CA PHE A 113 -9.04 -5.19 -10.96
C PHE A 113 -9.19 -3.84 -11.68
N ALA A 114 -9.68 -2.81 -11.01
CA ALA A 114 -9.73 -1.47 -11.60
C ALA A 114 -8.33 -0.86 -11.69
N ILE A 115 -8.10 -0.11 -12.75
CA ILE A 115 -6.91 0.73 -12.92
C ILE A 115 -7.36 2.17 -12.68
N VAL A 116 -6.77 2.81 -11.68
CA VAL A 116 -7.06 4.21 -11.36
C VAL A 116 -5.83 5.08 -11.57
N GLY A 117 -6.04 6.32 -11.96
CA GLY A 117 -4.96 7.28 -12.17
C GLY A 117 -5.44 8.71 -12.03
N GLY A 118 -4.49 9.63 -11.86
CA GLY A 118 -4.74 11.06 -11.77
C GLY A 118 -4.95 11.59 -10.35
N VAL A 119 -5.28 12.88 -10.26
CA VAL A 119 -5.50 13.62 -9.02
C VAL A 119 -6.78 14.45 -9.15
N PRO A 120 -7.87 14.11 -8.46
CA PRO A 120 -8.08 12.86 -7.72
C PRO A 120 -8.12 11.66 -8.66
N ALA A 121 -7.72 10.50 -8.18
CA ALA A 121 -7.68 9.29 -9.00
C ALA A 121 -9.08 8.86 -9.44
N LYS A 122 -9.19 8.48 -10.71
CA LYS A 122 -10.42 7.95 -11.32
C LYS A 122 -10.11 6.69 -12.09
N ILE A 123 -11.12 5.85 -12.31
CA ILE A 123 -10.99 4.64 -13.12
C ILE A 123 -10.64 5.04 -14.54
N ILE A 124 -9.50 4.56 -15.04
CA ILE A 124 -9.01 4.78 -16.40
C ILE A 124 -9.01 3.50 -17.23
N GLY A 125 -9.32 2.38 -16.61
CA GLY A 125 -9.39 1.09 -17.26
C GLY A 125 -9.57 -0.04 -16.26
N TYR A 126 -9.51 -1.26 -16.76
CA TYR A 126 -9.57 -2.46 -15.94
C TYR A 126 -8.46 -3.42 -16.36
N ARG A 127 -7.83 -3.99 -15.34
CA ARG A 127 -6.88 -5.08 -15.53
C ARG A 127 -7.64 -6.35 -15.91
N GLU A 128 -7.04 -7.18 -16.75
CA GLU A 128 -7.63 -8.50 -17.02
C GLU A 128 -7.77 -9.29 -15.73
N GLU A 129 -8.92 -9.88 -15.53
CA GLU A 129 -9.21 -10.71 -14.37
C GLU A 129 -8.63 -12.09 -14.60
N LYS A 130 -7.50 -12.36 -13.95
CA LYS A 130 -6.73 -13.60 -14.08
C LYS A 130 -6.36 -14.13 -12.70
N ASP A 131 -6.02 -15.41 -12.65
CA ASP A 131 -5.45 -16.03 -11.45
C ASP A 131 -3.94 -15.72 -11.39
N TYR A 132 -3.61 -14.52 -10.90
CA TYR A 132 -2.24 -14.04 -10.82
C TYR A 132 -1.43 -14.86 -9.82
N GLN A 133 -0.19 -15.17 -10.18
CA GLN A 133 0.71 -16.05 -9.41
C GLN A 133 2.02 -15.35 -9.00
N TYR A 134 2.12 -14.04 -9.13
CA TYR A 134 3.33 -13.34 -8.71
C TYR A 134 3.32 -13.04 -7.20
N GLY A 135 4.45 -12.71 -6.70
CA GLY A 135 4.71 -12.32 -5.33
C GLY A 135 6.20 -12.33 -5.11
N TYR A 136 6.62 -11.85 -3.96
CA TYR A 136 8.04 -11.91 -3.64
C TYR A 136 8.48 -13.36 -3.45
N HIS A 137 9.37 -13.82 -4.34
CA HIS A 137 9.99 -15.12 -4.26
C HIS A 137 11.51 -14.97 -4.24
N HIS A 138 12.15 -15.45 -3.22
CA HIS A 138 13.57 -15.30 -2.92
C HIS A 138 14.56 -15.58 -4.06
N LYS A 139 14.16 -16.21 -5.16
CA LYS A 139 15.09 -16.78 -6.13
C LYS A 139 15.52 -15.86 -7.27
N ASN A 140 14.78 -14.77 -7.54
CA ASN A 140 15.02 -13.95 -8.72
C ASN A 140 14.95 -12.45 -8.48
N ASP A 141 14.95 -12.01 -7.24
CA ASP A 141 14.72 -10.61 -6.93
C ASP A 141 15.99 -9.94 -6.40
N THR A 142 16.21 -8.72 -6.81
CA THR A 142 17.27 -7.85 -6.30
C THR A 142 16.92 -7.25 -4.93
N CYS A 143 15.82 -7.67 -4.34
CA CYS A 143 15.44 -7.23 -3.01
C CYS A 143 16.53 -7.61 -2.00
N LEU A 144 17.06 -6.60 -1.37
CA LEU A 144 17.86 -6.80 -0.18
C LEU A 144 16.92 -7.30 0.91
N LEU A 145 17.03 -8.59 1.21
CA LEU A 145 16.36 -9.16 2.36
C LEU A 145 16.69 -8.31 3.58
N TYR A 146 15.66 -7.74 4.18
CA TYR A 146 15.80 -7.25 5.53
C TYR A 146 15.86 -8.50 6.41
N THR A 147 17.08 -9.02 6.58
CA THR A 147 17.33 -10.01 7.62
C THR A 147 17.65 -9.26 8.90
N SER A 148 17.26 -9.81 10.02
CA SER A 148 17.61 -9.31 11.35
C SER A 148 19.10 -9.17 11.57
N ASP A 149 19.93 -9.59 10.62
CA ASP A 149 21.39 -9.60 10.67
C ASP A 149 22.00 -8.45 9.83
N ALA A 150 21.18 -7.60 9.25
CA ALA A 150 21.65 -6.45 8.50
C ALA A 150 21.75 -5.22 9.37
#